data_9102100957195c2b49757fd8aec34c9c
#
_entry.id   9102100957195c2b49757fd8aec34c9c
#
_cell.length_a   1.000
_cell.length_b   1.000
_cell.length_c   1.000
_cell.angle_alpha   90.00
_cell.angle_beta   90.00
_cell.angle_gamma   90.00
#
_symmetry.space_group_name_H-M   'P 1'
#
loop_
_entity.id
_entity.type
_entity.pdbx_description
1 polymer ?
#
loop_
_entity_poly.entity_id
_entity_poly.type
_entity_poly.pdbx_seq_one_letter_code
_entity_poly.pdbx_strand_id
1 'polypeptide(L)' 'NPDAKDADTRAVEKTLADGLGLKVDIRHQGEESGTLSISYKTLSQLDDVIARLLSNS' A
#
# COMPACT_ATOMS: atom_id res chain seq x y z
N ASN A 1 -12.84 7.62 -15.54
CA ASN A 1 -13.18 7.62 -14.13
C ASN A 1 -11.96 7.96 -13.30
N PRO A 2 -11.95 9.16 -12.67
CA PRO A 2 -10.76 9.58 -11.93
C PRO A 2 -10.44 8.70 -10.72
N ASP A 3 -11.40 7.93 -10.23
CA ASP A 3 -11.17 7.02 -9.12
C ASP A 3 -10.78 5.63 -9.58
N ALA A 4 -10.77 5.38 -10.88
CA ALA A 4 -10.39 4.07 -11.39
C ALA A 4 -8.88 3.92 -11.30
N LYS A 5 -8.46 2.81 -10.70
CA LYS A 5 -7.04 2.47 -10.63
C LYS A 5 -6.66 1.69 -11.87
N ASP A 6 -5.47 1.97 -12.40
CA ASP A 6 -5.00 1.21 -13.53
C ASP A 6 -4.59 -0.21 -13.08
N ALA A 7 -4.31 -1.07 -14.05
CA ALA A 7 -3.98 -2.46 -13.75
C ALA A 7 -2.69 -2.57 -12.94
N ASP A 8 -1.72 -1.72 -13.20
CA ASP A 8 -0.46 -1.74 -12.49
C ASP A 8 -0.65 -1.39 -11.01
N THR A 9 -1.47 -0.37 -10.74
CA THR A 9 -1.76 0.03 -9.36
C THR A 9 -2.45 -1.09 -8.60
N ARG A 10 -3.43 -1.73 -9.22
CA ARG A 10 -4.13 -2.86 -8.60
C ARG A 10 -3.19 -4.03 -8.31
N ALA A 11 -2.29 -4.31 -9.25
CA ALA A 11 -1.34 -5.39 -9.06
C ALA A 11 -0.40 -5.10 -7.90
N VAL A 12 0.07 -3.86 -7.78
CA VAL A 12 0.94 -3.46 -6.68
C VAL A 12 0.19 -3.54 -5.35
N GLU A 13 -1.05 -3.05 -5.30
CA GLU A 13 -1.86 -3.14 -4.09
C GLU A 13 -2.02 -4.59 -3.65
N LYS A 14 -2.33 -5.47 -4.58
CA LYS A 14 -2.53 -6.88 -4.25
C LYS A 14 -1.23 -7.52 -3.77
N THR A 15 -0.14 -7.23 -4.43
CA THR A 15 1.17 -7.76 -4.04
C THR A 15 1.54 -7.32 -2.63
N LEU A 16 1.35 -6.05 -2.33
CA LEU A 16 1.63 -5.53 -1.00
C LEU A 16 0.69 -6.12 0.04
N ALA A 17 -0.60 -6.19 -0.29
CA ALA A 17 -1.59 -6.74 0.64
C ALA A 17 -1.28 -8.20 0.95
N ASP A 18 -0.93 -8.98 -0.05
CA ASP A 18 -0.58 -10.39 0.14
C ASP A 18 0.70 -10.54 0.95
N GLY A 19 1.70 -9.71 0.66
CA GLY A 19 2.97 -9.77 1.37
C GLY A 19 2.89 -9.33 2.81
N LEU A 20 2.06 -8.32 3.09
CA LEU A 20 1.91 -7.78 4.44
C LEU A 20 0.79 -8.47 5.22
N GLY A 21 -0.14 -9.10 4.52
CA GLY A 21 -1.32 -9.67 5.17
C GLY A 21 -2.29 -8.60 5.64
N LEU A 22 -2.25 -7.41 5.04
CA LEU A 22 -3.06 -6.28 5.44
C LEU A 22 -3.71 -5.66 4.21
N LYS A 23 -4.76 -4.87 4.44
CA LYS A 23 -5.42 -4.15 3.37
C LYS A 23 -4.58 -2.94 2.96
N VAL A 24 -4.31 -2.83 1.69
CA VAL A 24 -3.50 -1.73 1.12
C VAL A 24 -4.34 -0.97 0.12
N ASP A 25 -4.27 0.35 0.18
CA ASP A 25 -4.97 1.23 -0.76
C ASP A 25 -3.98 2.24 -1.31
N ILE A 26 -3.92 2.34 -2.63
CA ILE A 26 -3.05 3.28 -3.32
C ILE A 26 -3.90 4.22 -4.15
N ARG A 27 -3.70 5.52 -3.99
CA ARG A 27 -4.43 6.54 -4.74
C ARG A 27 -3.45 7.48 -5.40
N HIS A 28 -3.64 7.71 -6.68
CA HIS A 28 -2.82 8.66 -7.43
C HIS A 28 -3.51 10.02 -7.45
N GLN A 29 -2.73 11.06 -7.19
CA GLN A 29 -3.22 12.43 -7.20
C GLN A 29 -2.59 13.25 -8.33
N GLY A 30 -1.94 12.58 -9.26
CA GLY A 30 -1.27 13.18 -10.39
C GLY A 30 -0.40 12.14 -11.05
N GLU A 31 0.53 12.57 -11.89
CA GLU A 31 1.40 11.62 -12.58
C GLU A 31 2.50 11.07 -11.67
N GLU A 32 2.94 11.87 -10.73
CA GLU A 32 4.09 11.50 -9.88
C GLU A 32 3.79 11.53 -8.40
N SER A 33 2.56 11.86 -8.02
CA SER A 33 2.22 11.93 -6.60
C SER A 33 1.01 11.08 -6.29
N GLY A 34 0.94 10.65 -5.06
CA GLY A 34 -0.17 9.82 -4.63
C GLY A 34 -0.09 9.53 -3.14
N THR A 35 -1.04 8.74 -2.67
CA THR A 35 -1.15 8.38 -1.27
C THR A 35 -1.19 6.86 -1.15
N LEU A 36 -0.41 6.34 -0.22
CA LEU A 36 -0.42 4.93 0.13
C LEU A 36 -1.02 4.80 1.52
N SER A 37 -2.09 4.01 1.63
CA SER A 37 -2.76 3.77 2.91
C SER A 37 -2.74 2.28 3.22
N ILE A 38 -2.34 1.94 4.43
CA ILE A 38 -2.31 0.57 4.90
C ILE A 38 -3.15 0.47 6.16
N SER A 39 -4.14 -0.41 6.14
CA SER A 39 -5.00 -0.63 7.29
C SER A 39 -4.41 -1.74 8.15
N TYR A 40 -4.23 -1.47 9.43
CA TYR A 40 -3.72 -2.46 10.37
C TYR A 40 -4.72 -2.63 11.51
N LYS A 41 -4.67 -3.79 12.17
CA LYS A 41 -5.58 -4.11 13.26
C LYS A 41 -4.89 -4.08 14.62
N THR A 42 -3.58 -4.28 14.64
CA THR A 42 -2.82 -4.28 15.89
C THR A 42 -1.55 -3.46 15.70
N LEU A 43 -1.00 -3.00 16.82
CA LEU A 43 0.25 -2.25 16.76
C LEU A 43 1.41 -3.13 16.30
N SER A 44 1.34 -4.43 16.57
CA SER A 44 2.35 -5.36 16.06
C SER A 44 2.39 -5.37 14.55
N GLN A 45 1.22 -5.34 13.90
CA GLN A 45 1.15 -5.28 12.45
C GLN A 45 1.75 -3.98 11.93
N LEU A 46 1.47 -2.88 12.59
CA LEU A 46 2.05 -1.59 12.22
C LEU A 46 3.57 -1.62 12.33
N ASP A 47 4.10 -2.19 13.40
CA ASP A 47 5.54 -2.31 13.59
C ASP A 47 6.17 -3.14 12.47
N ASP A 48 5.52 -4.22 12.07
CA ASP A 48 6.00 -5.06 10.97
C ASP A 48 6.05 -4.26 9.66
N VAL A 49 5.03 -3.47 9.39
CA VAL A 49 4.98 -2.63 8.19
C VAL A 49 6.14 -1.62 8.21
N ILE A 50 6.33 -0.96 9.34
CA ILE A 50 7.40 0.02 9.47
C ILE A 50 8.77 -0.64 9.26
N ALA A 51 8.97 -1.80 9.86
CA ALA A 51 10.24 -2.52 9.72
C ALA A 51 10.50 -2.90 8.27
N ARG A 52 9.49 -3.35 7.55
CA ARG A 52 9.63 -3.71 6.14
C ARG A 52 9.95 -2.49 5.27
N LEU A 53 9.30 -1.38 5.54
CA LEU A 53 9.56 -0.15 4.79
C LEU A 53 10.97 0.36 5.03
N LEU A 54 11.43 0.30 6.27
CA LEU A 54 12.77 0.75 6.60
C LEU A 54 13.86 -0.19 6.08
N SER A 55 13.59 -1.47 6.02
CA SER A 55 14.57 -2.45 5.56
C SER A 55 14.78 -2.42 4.06
N ASN A 56 13.88 -1.79 3.32
CA ASN A 56 13.99 -1.66 1.87
C ASN A 56 14.76 -0.42 1.43
N SER A 57 15.21 0.38 2.34
CA SER A 57 15.94 1.59 2.00
C SER A 57 17.41 1.35 1.72
#